data_9c327afc6960ec0ee998f6d5755cd94b
#
_entry.id   9c327afc6960ec0ee998f6d5755cd94b
#
_cell.length_a   1.000
_cell.length_b   1.000
_cell.length_c   1.000
_cell.angle_alpha   90.00
_cell.angle_beta   90.00
_cell.angle_gamma   90.00
#
_symmetry.space_group_name_H-M   'P 1'
#
loop_
_entity.id
_entity.type
_entity.pdbx_description
1 polymer ?
#
loop_
_entity_poly.entity_id
_entity_poly.type
_entity_poly.pdbx_seq_one_letter_code
_entity_poly.pdbx_strand_id
1 'polypeptide(L)'
;MKTTVKHFNELTPEELYGILQLRERVFTFEQRCSEPDLDGFDKVAYHIFLTDENGTEACLRMLPKGVLHDEVSFGRIVAAKRRQGLGEEVVQAALQAAKDVFDADTVEISAQAHARKFYEIMGFVTEGNVYEEAGIEHIKMFRTLKND
;
A
#
# COMPACT_ATOMS: atom_id res chain seq x y z
N MET A 1 6.16 -17.94 2.91
CA MET A 1 6.04 -16.54 2.51
C MET A 1 6.83 -15.65 3.47
N LYS A 2 7.71 -14.83 2.96
CA LYS A 2 8.54 -13.95 3.78
C LYS A 2 7.97 -12.53 3.73
N THR A 3 7.82 -11.91 4.91
CA THR A 3 7.40 -10.50 5.03
C THR A 3 8.62 -9.64 5.28
N THR A 4 8.78 -8.57 4.51
CA THR A 4 9.92 -7.66 4.63
C THR A 4 9.41 -6.23 4.77
N VAL A 5 10.02 -5.45 5.68
CA VAL A 5 9.75 -4.03 5.87
C VAL A 5 11.09 -3.32 5.72
N LYS A 6 11.24 -2.49 4.68
CA LYS A 6 12.51 -1.78 4.41
C LYS A 6 12.25 -0.37 3.90
N HIS A 7 13.06 0.57 4.35
CA HIS A 7 13.14 1.88 3.70
C HIS A 7 13.74 1.69 2.29
N PHE A 8 13.36 2.56 1.36
CA PHE A 8 13.87 2.52 -0.01
C PHE A 8 15.39 2.34 -0.07
N ASN A 9 16.11 3.05 0.80
CA ASN A 9 17.58 3.01 0.82
C ASN A 9 18.16 1.65 1.24
N GLU A 10 17.35 0.80 1.83
CA GLU A 10 17.75 -0.53 2.30
C GLU A 10 17.40 -1.63 1.29
N LEU A 11 16.59 -1.30 0.27
CA LEU A 11 16.18 -2.29 -0.74
C LEU A 11 17.34 -2.70 -1.61
N THR A 12 17.43 -3.99 -1.90
CA THR A 12 18.33 -4.47 -2.95
C THR A 12 17.73 -4.14 -4.31
N PRO A 13 18.54 -4.07 -5.37
CA PRO A 13 18.01 -3.89 -6.72
C PRO A 13 16.97 -4.93 -7.10
N GLU A 14 17.17 -6.18 -6.70
CA GLU A 14 16.23 -7.26 -6.99
C GLU A 14 14.89 -7.07 -6.27
N GLU A 15 14.93 -6.66 -5.00
CA GLU A 15 13.71 -6.37 -4.25
C GLU A 15 12.93 -5.22 -4.90
N LEU A 16 13.62 -4.13 -5.23
CA LEU A 16 12.99 -2.99 -5.88
C LEU A 16 12.37 -3.38 -7.23
N TYR A 17 13.13 -4.13 -8.03
CA TYR A 17 12.64 -4.58 -9.34
C TYR A 17 11.37 -5.42 -9.19
N GLY A 18 11.35 -6.33 -8.24
CA GLY A 18 10.18 -7.18 -8.00
C GLY A 18 8.94 -6.39 -7.59
N ILE A 19 9.11 -5.41 -6.71
CA ILE A 19 8.03 -4.52 -6.29
C ILE A 19 7.46 -3.75 -7.50
N LEU A 20 8.35 -3.13 -8.27
CA LEU A 20 7.93 -2.31 -9.42
C LEU A 20 7.30 -3.16 -10.53
N GLN A 21 7.80 -4.36 -10.74
CA GLN A 21 7.25 -5.29 -11.73
C GLN A 21 5.81 -5.69 -11.39
N LEU A 22 5.54 -6.00 -10.12
CA LEU A 22 4.19 -6.33 -9.67
C LEU A 22 3.26 -5.13 -9.83
N ARG A 23 3.70 -3.94 -9.45
CA ARG A 23 2.92 -2.70 -9.58
C ARG A 23 2.61 -2.38 -11.04
N GLU A 24 3.59 -2.52 -11.94
CA GLU A 24 3.38 -2.29 -13.37
C GLU A 24 2.32 -3.23 -13.92
N ARG A 25 2.42 -4.52 -13.57
CA ARG A 25 1.48 -5.52 -14.06
C ARG A 25 0.04 -5.18 -13.67
N VAL A 26 -0.19 -4.75 -12.43
CA VAL A 26 -1.53 -4.47 -11.93
C VAL A 26 -2.01 -3.07 -12.34
N PHE A 27 -1.25 -2.04 -12.03
CA PHE A 27 -1.72 -0.67 -12.24
C PHE A 27 -1.68 -0.25 -13.70
N THR A 28 -0.64 -0.63 -14.43
CA THR A 28 -0.47 -0.22 -15.82
C THR A 28 -1.20 -1.15 -16.77
N PHE A 29 -1.00 -2.45 -16.64
CA PHE A 29 -1.58 -3.41 -17.60
C PHE A 29 -3.00 -3.80 -17.27
N GLU A 30 -3.29 -4.21 -16.03
CA GLU A 30 -4.63 -4.71 -15.68
C GLU A 30 -5.63 -3.58 -15.48
N GLN A 31 -5.28 -2.59 -14.68
CA GLN A 31 -6.19 -1.48 -14.35
C GLN A 31 -6.11 -0.30 -15.32
N ARG A 32 -5.04 -0.21 -16.08
CA ARG A 32 -4.82 0.85 -17.07
C ARG A 32 -5.00 2.25 -16.46
N CYS A 33 -4.37 2.46 -15.29
CA CYS A 33 -4.39 3.76 -14.65
C CYS A 33 -3.88 4.84 -15.61
N SER A 34 -4.54 6.00 -15.62
CA SER A 34 -4.26 7.09 -16.55
C SER A 34 -3.00 7.88 -16.22
N GLU A 35 -2.40 7.66 -15.03
CA GLU A 35 -1.21 8.35 -14.58
C GLU A 35 -0.06 7.36 -14.39
N PRO A 36 1.20 7.81 -14.54
CA PRO A 36 2.35 6.95 -14.30
C PRO A 36 2.37 6.41 -12.87
N ASP A 37 2.76 5.15 -12.70
CA ASP A 37 2.90 4.55 -11.38
C ASP A 37 4.05 5.18 -10.59
N LEU A 38 5.17 5.45 -11.24
CA LEU A 38 6.34 6.05 -10.59
C LEU A 38 6.13 7.54 -10.42
N ASP A 39 6.07 8.00 -9.18
CA ASP A 39 5.78 9.40 -8.84
C ASP A 39 6.90 10.07 -8.02
N GLY A 40 7.99 9.35 -7.77
CA GLY A 40 9.12 9.87 -6.99
C GLY A 40 9.00 9.64 -5.48
N PHE A 41 7.81 9.35 -4.96
CA PHE A 41 7.62 9.17 -3.52
C PHE A 41 8.15 7.84 -2.99
N ASP A 42 8.40 6.87 -3.87
CA ASP A 42 9.00 5.59 -3.44
C ASP A 42 10.33 5.80 -2.71
N LYS A 43 11.08 6.83 -3.10
CA LYS A 43 12.43 7.08 -2.58
C LYS A 43 12.45 7.50 -1.11
N VAL A 44 11.33 8.00 -0.59
CA VAL A 44 11.22 8.43 0.82
C VAL A 44 10.30 7.51 1.61
N ALA A 45 9.90 6.41 1.03
CA ALA A 45 8.91 5.49 1.62
C ALA A 45 9.57 4.28 2.28
N TYR A 46 8.82 3.69 3.20
CA TYR A 46 9.04 2.31 3.61
C TYR A 46 8.20 1.42 2.72
N HIS A 47 8.78 0.29 2.32
CA HIS A 47 8.11 -0.69 1.48
C HIS A 47 7.89 -1.96 2.28
N ILE A 48 6.65 -2.40 2.31
CA ILE A 48 6.25 -3.65 2.97
C ILE A 48 5.89 -4.62 1.85
N PHE A 49 6.51 -5.78 1.84
CA PHE A 49 6.26 -6.71 0.74
C PHE A 49 6.43 -8.16 1.17
N LEU A 50 5.72 -9.02 0.47
CA LEU A 50 5.69 -10.47 0.71
C LEU A 50 6.33 -11.17 -0.49
N THR A 51 7.26 -12.08 -0.20
CA THR A 51 7.96 -12.83 -1.24
C THR A 51 7.90 -14.33 -0.98
N ASP A 52 7.94 -15.09 -2.06
CA ASP A 52 8.12 -16.53 -2.03
C ASP A 52 9.15 -16.91 -3.11
N GLU A 53 9.24 -18.21 -3.45
CA GLU A 53 10.18 -18.68 -4.48
C GLU A 53 9.92 -18.11 -5.87
N ASN A 54 8.75 -17.53 -6.11
CA ASN A 54 8.39 -16.93 -7.40
C ASN A 54 8.64 -15.42 -7.44
N GLY A 55 9.10 -14.82 -6.32
CA GLY A 55 9.37 -13.40 -6.23
C GLY A 55 8.37 -12.64 -5.38
N THR A 56 8.17 -11.36 -5.68
CA THR A 56 7.28 -10.47 -4.93
C THR A 56 5.82 -10.77 -5.28
N GLU A 57 5.02 -11.11 -4.28
CA GLU A 57 3.63 -11.51 -4.44
C GLU A 57 2.63 -10.50 -3.89
N ALA A 58 3.06 -9.60 -3.04
CA ALA A 58 2.26 -8.47 -2.56
C ALA A 58 3.18 -7.36 -2.15
N CYS A 59 2.72 -6.12 -2.26
CA CYS A 59 3.50 -4.98 -1.79
C CYS A 59 2.58 -3.82 -1.39
N LEU A 60 3.17 -2.89 -0.62
CA LEU A 60 2.49 -1.71 -0.11
C LEU A 60 3.55 -0.65 0.17
N ARG A 61 3.23 0.61 -0.15
CA ARG A 61 4.11 1.74 0.12
C ARG A 61 3.57 2.52 1.31
N MET A 62 4.41 2.75 2.33
CA MET A 62 4.09 3.52 3.52
C MET A 62 4.88 4.82 3.52
N LEU A 63 4.18 5.95 3.61
CA LEU A 63 4.78 7.28 3.61
C LEU A 63 4.63 7.95 4.97
N PRO A 64 5.63 8.74 5.40
CA PRO A 64 5.54 9.51 6.63
C PRO A 64 4.44 10.57 6.56
N LYS A 65 4.04 11.08 7.74
CA LYS A 65 3.14 12.24 7.85
C LYS A 65 3.62 13.40 7.01
N GLY A 66 2.68 14.05 6.33
CA GLY A 66 2.94 15.31 5.64
C GLY A 66 3.67 15.19 4.32
N VAL A 67 3.98 13.98 3.84
CA VAL A 67 4.63 13.81 2.55
C VAL A 67 3.60 13.86 1.43
N LEU A 68 2.62 12.97 1.42
CA LEU A 68 1.55 12.96 0.44
C LEU A 68 0.20 13.29 1.06
N HIS A 69 0.01 12.91 2.30
CA HIS A 69 -1.19 13.14 3.10
C HIS A 69 -0.80 13.69 4.47
N ASP A 70 -1.77 14.21 5.22
CA ASP A 70 -1.53 14.76 6.55
C ASP A 70 -1.08 13.68 7.55
N GLU A 71 -1.61 12.48 7.42
CA GLU A 71 -1.26 11.36 8.28
C GLU A 71 -0.24 10.44 7.61
N VAL A 72 0.31 9.48 8.38
CA VAL A 72 1.02 8.35 7.78
C VAL A 72 0.07 7.69 6.80
N SER A 73 0.53 7.39 5.61
CA SER A 73 -0.36 6.89 4.57
C SER A 73 0.17 5.62 3.91
N PHE A 74 -0.77 4.77 3.47
CA PHE A 74 -0.48 3.61 2.65
C PHE A 74 -0.96 3.87 1.23
N GLY A 75 -0.21 3.39 0.26
CA GLY A 75 -0.59 3.43 -1.13
C GLY A 75 0.12 2.34 -1.92
N ARG A 76 -0.17 2.29 -3.21
CA ARG A 76 0.40 1.27 -4.11
C ARG A 76 0.23 -0.13 -3.53
N ILE A 77 -0.96 -0.42 -3.00
CA ILE A 77 -1.28 -1.70 -2.38
C ILE A 77 -1.71 -2.66 -3.47
N VAL A 78 -0.99 -3.74 -3.63
CA VAL A 78 -1.27 -4.71 -4.68
C VAL A 78 -0.87 -6.10 -4.24
N ALA A 79 -1.64 -7.09 -4.68
CA ALA A 79 -1.37 -8.49 -4.41
C ALA A 79 -1.59 -9.30 -5.68
N ALA A 80 -0.71 -10.26 -5.94
CA ALA A 80 -0.89 -11.21 -7.03
C ALA A 80 -2.11 -12.07 -6.73
N LYS A 81 -2.85 -12.44 -7.78
CA LYS A 81 -4.13 -13.18 -7.62
C LYS A 81 -3.95 -14.67 -7.31
N ARG A 82 -2.72 -15.13 -7.34
CA ARG A 82 -2.38 -16.54 -7.26
C ARG A 82 -2.72 -17.20 -5.92
N ARG A 83 -2.75 -16.42 -4.83
CA ARG A 83 -3.03 -16.90 -3.48
C ARG A 83 -3.94 -15.90 -2.78
N GLN A 84 -5.03 -16.39 -2.19
CA GLN A 84 -5.95 -15.53 -1.45
C GLN A 84 -5.34 -15.10 -0.11
N GLY A 85 -5.75 -13.92 0.37
CA GLY A 85 -5.32 -13.41 1.65
C GLY A 85 -4.03 -12.62 1.63
N LEU A 86 -3.34 -12.51 0.51
CA LEU A 86 -2.08 -11.76 0.41
C LEU A 86 -2.27 -10.27 0.68
N GLY A 87 -3.37 -9.69 0.18
CA GLY A 87 -3.69 -8.28 0.43
C GLY A 87 -3.89 -8.01 1.91
N GLU A 88 -4.60 -8.90 2.59
CA GLU A 88 -4.81 -8.79 4.03
C GLU A 88 -3.49 -8.91 4.79
N GLU A 89 -2.65 -9.88 4.44
CA GLU A 89 -1.34 -10.06 5.08
C GLU A 89 -0.47 -8.81 4.96
N VAL A 90 -0.38 -8.22 3.77
CA VAL A 90 0.49 -7.06 3.57
C VAL A 90 -0.04 -5.83 4.29
N VAL A 91 -1.35 -5.63 4.34
CA VAL A 91 -1.95 -4.51 5.09
C VAL A 91 -1.76 -4.71 6.60
N GLN A 92 -1.95 -5.92 7.11
CA GLN A 92 -1.70 -6.20 8.53
C GLN A 92 -0.24 -5.94 8.91
N ALA A 93 0.70 -6.38 8.08
CA ALA A 93 2.12 -6.12 8.29
C ALA A 93 2.42 -4.62 8.28
N ALA A 94 1.77 -3.88 7.38
CA ALA A 94 1.95 -2.43 7.29
C ALA A 94 1.37 -1.69 8.49
N LEU A 95 0.24 -2.13 9.03
CA LEU A 95 -0.33 -1.55 10.25
C LEU A 95 0.64 -1.71 11.42
N GLN A 96 1.27 -2.87 11.55
CA GLN A 96 2.29 -3.08 12.58
C GLN A 96 3.52 -2.20 12.32
N ALA A 97 3.96 -2.11 11.06
CA ALA A 97 5.10 -1.25 10.68
C ALA A 97 4.82 0.22 10.98
N ALA A 98 3.59 0.70 10.77
CA ALA A 98 3.23 2.08 11.08
C ALA A 98 3.41 2.40 12.56
N LYS A 99 3.11 1.45 13.43
CA LYS A 99 3.35 1.59 14.88
C LYS A 99 4.85 1.55 15.18
N ASP A 100 5.54 0.56 14.66
CA ASP A 100 6.94 0.30 15.00
C ASP A 100 7.88 1.38 14.46
N VAL A 101 7.65 1.86 13.24
CA VAL A 101 8.53 2.80 12.55
C VAL A 101 8.19 4.26 12.89
N PHE A 102 6.89 4.59 12.89
CA PHE A 102 6.43 5.97 12.98
C PHE A 102 5.68 6.30 14.27
N ASP A 103 5.42 5.32 15.13
CA ASP A 103 4.56 5.51 16.30
C ASP A 103 3.23 6.17 15.90
N ALA A 104 2.65 5.72 14.80
CA ALA A 104 1.50 6.36 14.19
C ALA A 104 0.23 6.16 15.02
N ASP A 105 -0.56 7.22 15.17
CA ASP A 105 -1.88 7.16 15.78
C ASP A 105 -2.96 6.80 14.77
N THR A 106 -2.75 7.19 13.53
CA THR A 106 -3.74 7.05 12.45
C THR A 106 -3.02 6.79 11.13
N VAL A 107 -3.64 5.97 10.31
CA VAL A 107 -3.20 5.71 8.93
C VAL A 107 -4.28 6.16 7.98
N GLU A 108 -3.88 6.86 6.92
CA GLU A 108 -4.76 7.37 5.88
C GLU A 108 -4.51 6.62 4.58
N ILE A 109 -5.57 6.28 3.85
CA ILE A 109 -5.47 5.71 2.51
C ILE A 109 -6.42 6.41 1.55
N SER A 110 -6.04 6.43 0.26
CA SER A 110 -6.92 6.76 -0.85
C SER A 110 -7.28 5.41 -1.48
N ALA A 111 -8.40 4.83 -1.04
CA ALA A 111 -8.78 3.49 -1.44
C ALA A 111 -9.54 3.51 -2.77
N GLN A 112 -9.23 2.57 -3.66
CA GLN A 112 -10.09 2.38 -4.83
C GLN A 112 -11.48 2.00 -4.32
N ALA A 113 -12.51 2.65 -4.84
CA ALA A 113 -13.88 2.52 -4.31
C ALA A 113 -14.38 1.07 -4.29
N HIS A 114 -13.99 0.26 -5.29
CA HIS A 114 -14.41 -1.14 -5.35
C HIS A 114 -13.75 -2.00 -4.25
N ALA A 115 -12.67 -1.52 -3.63
CA ALA A 115 -11.97 -2.22 -2.55
C ALA A 115 -12.40 -1.74 -1.16
N ARG A 116 -13.36 -0.84 -1.08
CA ARG A 116 -13.83 -0.25 0.18
C ARG A 116 -14.15 -1.30 1.24
N LYS A 117 -14.90 -2.33 0.87
CA LYS A 117 -15.32 -3.36 1.81
C LYS A 117 -14.14 -4.13 2.40
N PHE A 118 -13.14 -4.40 1.59
CA PHE A 118 -11.91 -5.03 2.03
C PHE A 118 -11.25 -4.23 3.16
N TYR A 119 -11.13 -2.91 2.96
CA TYR A 119 -10.51 -2.06 3.97
C TYR A 119 -11.40 -1.88 5.20
N GLU A 120 -12.73 -1.86 5.05
CA GLU A 120 -13.63 -1.78 6.20
C GLU A 120 -13.48 -3.00 7.11
N ILE A 121 -13.31 -4.19 6.55
CA ILE A 121 -13.07 -5.41 7.31
C ILE A 121 -11.78 -5.28 8.14
N MET A 122 -10.81 -4.54 7.63
CA MET A 122 -9.52 -4.33 8.31
C MET A 122 -9.54 -3.13 9.26
N GLY A 123 -10.70 -2.56 9.50
CA GLY A 123 -10.89 -1.50 10.49
C GLY A 123 -10.79 -0.08 9.97
N PHE A 124 -10.71 0.11 8.66
CA PHE A 124 -10.71 1.45 8.07
C PHE A 124 -12.13 1.98 7.96
N VAL A 125 -12.28 3.30 8.08
CA VAL A 125 -13.56 4.01 8.02
C VAL A 125 -13.47 5.06 6.92
N THR A 126 -14.52 5.15 6.08
CA THR A 126 -14.56 6.13 4.99
C THR A 126 -14.80 7.54 5.52
N GLU A 127 -14.26 8.53 4.78
CA GLU A 127 -14.51 9.94 5.03
C GLU A 127 -14.71 10.66 3.70
N GLY A 128 -15.77 11.45 3.61
CA GLY A 128 -16.06 12.24 2.42
C GLY A 128 -16.68 11.44 1.29
N ASN A 129 -16.63 12.02 0.10
CA ASN A 129 -17.26 11.48 -1.09
C ASN A 129 -16.26 10.78 -1.99
N VAL A 130 -16.77 9.96 -2.89
CA VAL A 130 -15.98 9.33 -3.96
C VAL A 130 -15.41 10.43 -4.87
N TYR A 131 -14.17 10.26 -5.29
CA TYR A 131 -13.48 11.15 -6.23
C TYR A 131 -12.69 10.30 -7.22
N GLU A 132 -12.31 10.91 -8.35
CA GLU A 132 -11.53 10.21 -9.36
C GLU A 132 -10.03 10.46 -9.15
N GLU A 133 -9.23 9.40 -9.26
CA GLU A 133 -7.78 9.45 -9.18
C GLU A 133 -7.22 8.43 -10.17
N ALA A 134 -6.34 8.88 -11.06
CA ALA A 134 -5.75 8.03 -12.09
C ALA A 134 -6.78 7.27 -12.95
N GLY A 135 -7.96 7.88 -13.16
CA GLY A 135 -9.04 7.31 -13.96
C GLY A 135 -9.91 6.29 -13.24
N ILE A 136 -9.73 6.12 -11.94
CA ILE A 136 -10.47 5.14 -11.13
C ILE A 136 -11.12 5.86 -9.95
N GLU A 137 -12.36 5.46 -9.60
CA GLU A 137 -13.04 5.99 -8.43
C GLU A 137 -12.35 5.57 -7.15
N HIS A 138 -12.09 6.55 -6.27
CA HIS A 138 -11.44 6.36 -4.97
C HIS A 138 -12.27 6.97 -3.86
N ILE A 139 -11.98 6.57 -2.62
CA ILE A 139 -12.56 7.16 -1.42
C ILE A 139 -11.49 7.21 -0.33
N LYS A 140 -11.45 8.32 0.40
CA LYS A 140 -10.52 8.48 1.52
C LYS A 140 -10.98 7.63 2.69
N MET A 141 -10.05 6.93 3.34
CA MET A 141 -10.35 6.10 4.51
C MET A 141 -9.25 6.28 5.56
N PHE A 142 -9.62 6.10 6.82
CA PHE A 142 -8.72 6.22 7.96
C PHE A 142 -8.81 5.01 8.86
N ARG A 143 -7.69 4.64 9.47
CA ARG A 143 -7.60 3.57 10.46
C ARG A 143 -6.89 4.13 11.69
N THR A 144 -7.59 4.14 12.82
CA THR A 144 -7.02 4.54 14.10
C THR A 144 -6.25 3.38 14.71
N LEU A 145 -5.03 3.62 15.16
CA LEU A 145 -4.15 2.59 15.75
C LEU A 145 -4.04 2.70 17.27
N LYS A 146 -4.63 3.74 17.84
CA LYS A 146 -4.39 4.14 19.23
C LYS A 146 -4.76 3.09 20.27
N ASN A 147 -5.71 2.21 19.96
CA ASN A 147 -6.22 1.19 20.89
C ASN A 147 -5.91 -0.23 20.45
N ASP A 148 -5.03 -0.38 19.50
CA ASP A 148 -4.65 -1.71 19.02
C ASP A 148 -3.62 -2.37 19.94
#